data_629aeb8bd550de96675d6ff3d57126b6
#
_entry.id   629aeb8bd550de96675d6ff3d57126b6
#
_cell.length_a   1.000
_cell.length_b   1.000
_cell.length_c   1.000
_cell.angle_alpha   90.00
_cell.angle_beta   90.00
_cell.angle_gamma   90.00
#
_symmetry.space_group_name_H-M   'P 1'
#
loop_
_entity.id
_entity.type
_entity.pdbx_description
1 polymer ?
#
loop_
_entity_poly.entity_id
_entity_poly.type
_entity_poly.pdbx_seq_one_letter_code
_entity_poly.pdbx_strand_id
1 'polypeptide(L)'
;MRLDRQPGGGRPPQGRAGPRWWLLAVAAVILGAALGVAIARVDRPSGLNTTSAQILPGGYFSREHGPAAPPWQLPDLSRPSTVVPLARFRGHPLVVNFWASWCPPCRKEMPALEHVARLLAGRVDFAGLDTQDERSAGLAFARRMRVTYPLATDNAQVYASYGVQGLPTTFFVSANGAIVGRQVGGMTEPGLKAIVREVFGIAVSQP
;
A
#
# COMPACT_ATOMS: atom_id res chain seq x y z
N MET A 1 50.31 53.24 -71.85
CA MET A 1 49.48 53.56 -73.02
C MET A 1 48.07 53.06 -72.82
N ARG A 2 47.11 53.97 -72.82
CA ARG A 2 45.61 53.80 -72.97
C ARG A 2 44.85 53.04 -71.91
N LEU A 3 44.07 53.73 -71.16
CA LEU A 3 42.72 54.31 -71.35
C LEU A 3 41.62 53.32 -70.93
N ASP A 4 40.99 53.78 -69.85
CA ASP A 4 39.59 54.16 -69.83
C ASP A 4 38.55 53.05 -70.08
N ARG A 5 37.71 52.74 -69.03
CA ARG A 5 36.27 53.06 -69.07
C ARG A 5 35.55 52.54 -67.85
N GLN A 6 35.11 53.43 -66.98
CA GLN A 6 33.83 53.19 -66.34
C GLN A 6 32.73 53.34 -67.38
N PRO A 7 31.58 52.66 -67.24
CA PRO A 7 30.51 53.19 -66.41
C PRO A 7 29.53 52.13 -65.87
N GLY A 8 28.65 52.57 -65.05
CA GLY A 8 27.29 52.06 -65.03
C GLY A 8 26.76 51.81 -63.61
N GLY A 9 26.22 52.86 -63.02
CA GLY A 9 25.35 52.73 -61.83
C GLY A 9 24.05 51.97 -62.16
N GLY A 10 23.86 50.88 -61.50
CA GLY A 10 22.59 50.17 -61.48
C GLY A 10 21.94 50.36 -60.11
N ARG A 11 20.78 51.07 -60.09
CA ARG A 11 19.93 51.19 -58.91
C ARG A 11 19.47 49.80 -58.41
N PRO A 12 19.41 49.57 -57.10
CA PRO A 12 18.81 48.35 -56.58
C PRO A 12 17.31 48.35 -56.87
N PRO A 13 16.71 47.18 -57.22
CA PRO A 13 15.27 47.08 -57.40
C PRO A 13 14.55 47.25 -56.10
N GLN A 14 13.57 48.13 -56.11
CA GLN A 14 12.64 48.41 -55.01
C GLN A 14 11.81 47.18 -54.69
N GLY A 15 11.65 46.92 -53.40
CA GLY A 15 11.02 45.77 -52.81
C GLY A 15 9.61 45.47 -53.32
N ARG A 16 9.42 44.28 -53.78
CA ARG A 16 8.10 43.66 -53.86
C ARG A 16 7.74 43.20 -52.49
N ALA A 17 6.66 43.76 -51.96
CA ALA A 17 6.02 43.27 -50.76
C ALA A 17 5.68 41.81 -50.94
N GLY A 18 6.37 40.91 -50.27
CA GLY A 18 6.10 39.47 -50.28
C GLY A 18 4.71 39.16 -49.84
N PRO A 19 4.11 38.11 -50.35
CA PRO A 19 2.74 37.76 -50.02
C PRO A 19 2.58 37.52 -48.53
N ARG A 20 1.57 38.17 -47.95
CA ARG A 20 1.29 38.14 -46.48
C ARG A 20 0.83 36.77 -45.96
N TRP A 21 1.14 35.69 -46.65
CA TRP A 21 0.78 34.34 -46.28
C TRP A 21 1.39 33.87 -44.92
N TRP A 22 2.56 34.41 -44.55
CA TRP A 22 3.16 34.14 -43.23
C TRP A 22 2.30 34.63 -42.06
N LEU A 23 1.52 35.75 -42.26
CA LEU A 23 0.58 36.21 -41.25
C LEU A 23 -0.57 35.20 -41.06
N LEU A 24 -1.04 34.57 -42.12
CA LEU A 24 -2.04 33.49 -42.04
C LEU A 24 -1.50 32.25 -41.39
N ALA A 25 -0.24 31.91 -41.64
CA ALA A 25 0.41 30.77 -40.97
C ALA A 25 0.57 30.99 -39.45
N VAL A 26 0.97 32.20 -39.04
CA VAL A 26 1.05 32.56 -37.62
C VAL A 26 -0.33 32.56 -36.95
N ALA A 27 -1.35 33.06 -37.61
CA ALA A 27 -2.72 33.04 -37.10
C ALA A 27 -3.22 31.59 -36.92
N ALA A 28 -2.93 30.70 -37.87
CA ALA A 28 -3.31 29.29 -37.76
C ALA A 28 -2.63 28.57 -36.60
N VAL A 29 -1.34 28.86 -36.35
CA VAL A 29 -0.60 28.29 -35.20
C VAL A 29 -1.15 28.78 -33.86
N ILE A 30 -1.50 30.08 -33.78
CA ILE A 30 -2.08 30.64 -32.55
C ILE A 30 -3.49 30.08 -32.32
N LEU A 31 -4.32 29.92 -33.37
CA LEU A 31 -5.62 29.28 -33.23
C LEU A 31 -5.54 27.83 -32.84
N GLY A 32 -4.58 27.08 -33.40
CA GLY A 32 -4.32 25.68 -33.07
C GLY A 32 -3.84 25.51 -31.62
N ALA A 33 -2.97 26.40 -31.14
CA ALA A 33 -2.49 26.41 -29.76
C ALA A 33 -3.63 26.76 -28.76
N ALA A 34 -4.50 27.73 -29.11
CA ALA A 34 -5.64 28.09 -28.28
C ALA A 34 -6.69 26.96 -28.20
N LEU A 35 -6.95 26.28 -29.32
CA LEU A 35 -7.86 25.12 -29.35
C LEU A 35 -7.29 23.92 -28.59
N GLY A 36 -5.97 23.65 -28.72
CA GLY A 36 -5.28 22.62 -27.96
C GLY A 36 -5.32 22.82 -26.44
N VAL A 37 -5.18 24.08 -25.97
CA VAL A 37 -5.32 24.44 -24.55
C VAL A 37 -6.77 24.32 -24.08
N ALA A 38 -7.74 24.60 -24.93
CA ALA A 38 -9.17 24.45 -24.58
C ALA A 38 -9.57 22.97 -24.46
N ILE A 39 -9.06 22.08 -25.33
CA ILE A 39 -9.33 20.63 -25.25
C ILE A 39 -8.61 20.00 -24.05
N ALA A 40 -7.45 20.52 -23.63
CA ALA A 40 -6.75 20.05 -22.45
C ALA A 40 -7.45 20.44 -21.10
N ARG A 41 -8.48 21.30 -21.15
CA ARG A 41 -9.30 21.69 -19.98
C ARG A 41 -10.64 20.98 -19.88
N VAL A 42 -11.00 20.16 -20.87
CA VAL A 42 -12.21 19.34 -20.82
C VAL A 42 -11.84 18.01 -20.18
N ASP A 43 -12.48 17.76 -19.06
CA ASP A 43 -12.49 16.51 -18.31
C ASP A 43 -11.18 16.05 -17.65
N ARG A 44 -10.78 16.78 -16.62
CA ARG A 44 -10.38 16.08 -15.41
C ARG A 44 -11.67 15.76 -14.65
N PRO A 45 -12.07 14.50 -14.52
CA PRO A 45 -13.12 14.14 -13.58
C PRO A 45 -12.61 14.53 -12.20
N SER A 46 -13.14 15.62 -11.65
CA SER A 46 -13.03 15.99 -10.26
C SER A 46 -13.76 14.89 -9.49
N GLY A 47 -13.05 13.95 -8.92
CA GLY A 47 -13.71 12.92 -8.11
C GLY A 47 -13.03 11.56 -8.05
N LEU A 48 -11.78 11.40 -8.45
CA LEU A 48 -10.98 10.33 -7.92
C LEU A 48 -10.28 10.90 -6.69
N ASN A 49 -10.97 10.84 -5.54
CA ASN A 49 -10.29 10.70 -4.27
C ASN A 49 -9.50 9.39 -4.38
N THR A 50 -8.35 9.45 -5.01
CA THR A 50 -7.29 8.49 -4.77
C THR A 50 -6.91 8.69 -3.31
N THR A 51 -7.64 8.02 -2.43
CA THR A 51 -7.15 7.71 -1.10
C THR A 51 -5.81 7.03 -1.36
N SER A 52 -4.75 7.78 -1.15
CA SER A 52 -3.39 7.37 -1.46
C SER A 52 -3.13 6.09 -0.67
N ALA A 53 -3.21 4.94 -1.33
CA ALA A 53 -2.65 3.72 -0.80
C ALA A 53 -1.16 3.99 -0.68
N GLN A 54 -0.70 4.36 0.51
CA GLN A 54 0.71 4.55 0.77
C GLN A 54 1.34 3.17 0.72
N ILE A 55 2.03 2.89 -0.37
CA ILE A 55 2.90 1.72 -0.49
C ILE A 55 4.10 2.02 0.41
N LEU A 56 4.04 1.56 1.66
CA LEU A 56 5.21 1.47 2.50
C LEU A 56 6.07 0.29 2.00
N PRO A 57 7.40 0.32 2.13
CA PRO A 57 8.24 -0.81 1.76
C PRO A 57 7.73 -2.10 2.40
N GLY A 58 7.20 -3.03 1.57
CA GLY A 58 6.64 -4.31 2.00
C GLY A 58 5.16 -4.34 2.40
N GLY A 59 4.38 -3.23 2.29
CA GLY A 59 2.98 -3.22 2.70
C GLY A 59 2.04 -2.51 1.72
N TYR A 60 0.77 -2.91 1.75
CA TYR A 60 -0.34 -2.23 1.10
C TYR A 60 -1.40 -1.92 2.17
N PHE A 61 -1.83 -0.67 2.24
CA PHE A 61 -2.84 -0.20 3.18
C PHE A 61 -3.93 0.56 2.41
N SER A 62 -5.18 0.21 2.65
CA SER A 62 -6.35 0.88 2.10
C SER A 62 -7.38 1.06 3.19
N ARG A 63 -7.94 2.25 3.31
CA ARG A 63 -9.13 2.50 4.15
C ARG A 63 -10.43 2.09 3.46
N GLU A 64 -10.36 1.77 2.17
CA GLU A 64 -11.51 1.30 1.41
C GLU A 64 -11.75 -0.19 1.67
N HIS A 65 -12.97 -0.63 1.41
CA HIS A 65 -13.40 -2.00 1.62
C HIS A 65 -12.59 -2.95 0.73
N GLY A 66 -11.60 -3.61 1.31
CA GLY A 66 -10.85 -4.67 0.64
C GLY A 66 -11.69 -5.96 0.51
N PRO A 67 -11.12 -7.03 -0.05
CA PRO A 67 -11.77 -8.32 -0.13
C PRO A 67 -12.07 -8.87 1.27
N ALA A 68 -13.10 -9.69 1.37
CA ALA A 68 -13.39 -10.41 2.62
C ALA A 68 -12.17 -11.27 3.01
N ALA A 69 -11.82 -11.24 4.30
CA ALA A 69 -10.79 -12.11 4.84
C ALA A 69 -11.20 -13.59 4.66
N PRO A 70 -10.36 -14.44 4.04
CA PRO A 70 -10.65 -15.86 3.90
C PRO A 70 -10.95 -16.49 5.26
N PRO A 71 -12.04 -17.23 5.41
CA PRO A 71 -12.42 -17.82 6.68
C PRO A 71 -11.46 -18.93 7.10
N TRP A 72 -11.28 -19.09 8.40
CA TRP A 72 -10.58 -20.25 8.95
C TRP A 72 -11.25 -20.78 10.22
N GLN A 73 -10.94 -22.04 10.52
CA GLN A 73 -11.19 -22.72 11.78
C GLN A 73 -9.96 -23.57 12.08
N LEU A 74 -9.04 -23.03 12.87
CA LEU A 74 -7.75 -23.66 13.10
C LEU A 74 -7.61 -24.14 14.53
N PRO A 75 -6.89 -25.26 14.78
CA PRO A 75 -6.59 -25.73 16.13
C PRO A 75 -5.85 -24.68 16.95
N ASP A 76 -6.24 -24.46 18.19
CA ASP A 76 -5.50 -23.62 19.15
C ASP A 76 -4.08 -24.20 19.35
N LEU A 77 -3.06 -23.36 19.28
CA LEU A 77 -1.66 -23.78 19.38
C LEU A 77 -1.37 -24.48 20.72
N SER A 78 -1.98 -24.01 21.80
CA SER A 78 -1.76 -24.55 23.16
C SER A 78 -2.70 -25.72 23.46
N ARG A 79 -3.92 -25.73 22.90
CA ARG A 79 -4.99 -26.68 23.15
C ARG A 79 -5.58 -27.19 21.84
N PRO A 80 -4.92 -28.13 21.14
CA PRO A 80 -5.32 -28.53 19.77
C PRO A 80 -6.71 -29.17 19.67
N SER A 81 -7.32 -29.58 20.78
CA SER A 81 -8.72 -30.02 20.82
C SER A 81 -9.73 -28.86 20.77
N THR A 82 -9.29 -27.64 20.91
CA THR A 82 -10.11 -26.42 20.74
C THR A 82 -9.79 -25.73 19.43
N VAL A 83 -10.75 -24.98 18.90
CA VAL A 83 -10.64 -24.30 17.61
C VAL A 83 -10.66 -22.80 17.82
N VAL A 84 -9.81 -22.09 17.08
CA VAL A 84 -9.83 -20.63 16.95
C VAL A 84 -10.44 -20.29 15.58
N PRO A 85 -11.74 -19.94 15.49
CA PRO A 85 -12.35 -19.54 14.23
C PRO A 85 -12.17 -18.05 13.98
N LEU A 86 -12.02 -17.62 12.72
CA LEU A 86 -12.04 -16.19 12.34
C LEU A 86 -13.31 -15.49 12.84
N ALA A 87 -14.44 -16.19 12.82
CA ALA A 87 -15.72 -15.64 13.24
C ALA A 87 -15.74 -15.13 14.69
N ARG A 88 -14.83 -15.61 15.55
CA ARG A 88 -14.66 -15.16 16.93
C ARG A 88 -14.37 -13.65 17.03
N PHE A 89 -13.72 -13.08 16.03
CA PHE A 89 -13.23 -11.70 16.01
C PHE A 89 -14.19 -10.73 15.31
N ARG A 90 -15.39 -11.19 14.89
CA ARG A 90 -16.36 -10.32 14.24
C ARG A 90 -16.83 -9.21 15.18
N GLY A 91 -16.98 -8.00 14.62
CA GLY A 91 -17.38 -6.81 15.38
C GLY A 91 -16.20 -6.00 15.92
N HIS A 92 -14.98 -6.57 15.89
CA HIS A 92 -13.77 -5.85 16.28
C HIS A 92 -12.76 -5.85 15.13
N PRO A 93 -11.98 -4.78 14.95
CA PRO A 93 -10.81 -4.80 14.08
C PRO A 93 -9.82 -5.88 14.54
N LEU A 94 -9.18 -6.55 13.60
CA LEU A 94 -8.30 -7.70 13.89
C LEU A 94 -6.96 -7.55 13.18
N VAL A 95 -5.88 -7.80 13.90
CA VAL A 95 -4.53 -8.00 13.37
C VAL A 95 -4.24 -9.49 13.30
N VAL A 96 -4.03 -10.03 12.07
CA VAL A 96 -3.69 -11.44 11.84
C VAL A 96 -2.25 -11.53 11.39
N ASN A 97 -1.40 -12.15 12.20
CA ASN A 97 0.02 -12.32 11.92
C ASN A 97 0.34 -13.78 11.58
N PHE A 98 0.89 -14.02 10.38
CA PHE A 98 1.46 -15.31 9.98
C PHE A 98 2.93 -15.34 10.39
N TRP A 99 3.31 -16.33 11.16
CA TRP A 99 4.64 -16.44 11.76
C TRP A 99 5.11 -17.88 11.91
N ALA A 100 6.38 -18.08 12.25
CA ALA A 100 6.94 -19.36 12.65
C ALA A 100 8.08 -19.16 13.66
N SER A 101 8.34 -20.16 14.51
CA SER A 101 9.39 -20.07 15.54
C SER A 101 10.80 -20.01 14.95
N TRP A 102 11.01 -20.59 13.79
CA TRP A 102 12.29 -20.60 13.06
C TRP A 102 12.56 -19.31 12.26
N CYS A 103 11.55 -18.43 12.09
CA CYS A 103 11.65 -17.22 11.29
C CYS A 103 12.31 -16.07 12.07
N PRO A 104 13.54 -15.62 11.74
CA PRO A 104 14.24 -14.60 12.52
C PRO A 104 13.53 -13.24 12.61
N PRO A 105 12.95 -12.67 11.52
CA PRO A 105 12.21 -11.42 11.63
C PRO A 105 10.91 -11.56 12.44
N CYS A 106 10.22 -12.72 12.39
CA CYS A 106 9.05 -13.00 13.24
C CYS A 106 9.42 -12.95 14.74
N ARG A 107 10.56 -13.49 15.09
CA ARG A 107 11.07 -13.48 16.47
C ARG A 107 11.37 -12.08 16.98
N LYS A 108 11.77 -11.17 16.09
CA LYS A 108 12.07 -9.77 16.42
C LYS A 108 10.81 -8.92 16.60
N GLU A 109 9.76 -9.20 15.83
CA GLU A 109 8.52 -8.40 15.90
C GLU A 109 7.54 -8.85 16.98
N MET A 110 7.57 -10.13 17.38
CA MET A 110 6.60 -10.70 18.34
C MET A 110 6.46 -9.90 19.64
N PRO A 111 7.53 -9.37 20.28
CA PRO A 111 7.40 -8.52 21.45
C PRO A 111 6.63 -7.22 21.19
N ALA A 112 6.80 -6.63 20.00
CA ALA A 112 6.06 -5.42 19.61
C ALA A 112 4.57 -5.72 19.38
N LEU A 113 4.26 -6.84 18.71
CA LEU A 113 2.89 -7.32 18.54
C LEU A 113 2.21 -7.52 19.90
N GLU A 114 2.85 -8.23 20.81
CA GLU A 114 2.32 -8.49 22.15
C GLU A 114 2.12 -7.21 22.96
N HIS A 115 3.08 -6.29 22.92
CA HIS A 115 2.94 -5.03 23.63
C HIS A 115 1.76 -4.19 23.09
N VAL A 116 1.65 -4.05 21.79
CA VAL A 116 0.56 -3.30 21.15
C VAL A 116 -0.79 -3.99 21.35
N ALA A 117 -0.84 -5.33 21.32
CA ALA A 117 -2.05 -6.09 21.62
C ALA A 117 -2.58 -5.79 23.01
N ARG A 118 -1.71 -5.72 24.02
CA ARG A 118 -2.10 -5.32 25.39
C ARG A 118 -2.61 -3.88 25.47
N LEU A 119 -1.93 -2.94 24.79
CA LEU A 119 -2.35 -1.53 24.76
C LEU A 119 -3.72 -1.33 24.09
N LEU A 120 -4.08 -2.23 23.18
CA LEU A 120 -5.31 -2.15 22.40
C LEU A 120 -6.39 -3.15 22.85
N ALA A 121 -6.17 -3.85 23.97
CA ALA A 121 -7.14 -4.80 24.51
C ALA A 121 -8.56 -4.22 24.58
N GLY A 122 -9.55 -4.97 24.04
CA GLY A 122 -10.95 -4.54 23.93
C GLY A 122 -11.24 -3.54 22.80
N ARG A 123 -10.24 -3.07 22.06
CA ARG A 123 -10.41 -2.16 20.90
C ARG A 123 -9.98 -2.78 19.58
N VAL A 124 -8.93 -3.56 19.60
CA VAL A 124 -8.39 -4.31 18.46
C VAL A 124 -8.01 -5.69 18.93
N ASP A 125 -8.49 -6.70 18.24
CA ASP A 125 -8.10 -8.08 18.47
C ASP A 125 -6.81 -8.43 17.73
N PHE A 126 -6.10 -9.43 18.25
CA PHE A 126 -4.90 -9.99 17.64
C PHE A 126 -5.04 -11.51 17.53
N ALA A 127 -4.53 -12.08 16.45
CA ALA A 127 -4.41 -13.52 16.25
C ALA A 127 -3.09 -13.84 15.57
N GLY A 128 -2.37 -14.85 16.06
CA GLY A 128 -1.16 -15.37 15.43
C GLY A 128 -1.43 -16.74 14.82
N LEU A 129 -1.07 -16.90 13.55
CA LEU A 129 -1.16 -18.17 12.83
C LEU A 129 0.25 -18.73 12.66
N ASP A 130 0.55 -19.75 13.47
CA ASP A 130 1.81 -20.52 13.44
C ASP A 130 1.76 -21.46 12.23
N THR A 131 2.55 -21.15 11.21
CA THR A 131 2.48 -21.84 9.92
C THR A 131 3.82 -22.42 9.52
N GLN A 132 3.80 -23.60 8.88
CA GLN A 132 5.01 -24.30 8.42
C GLN A 132 6.02 -24.51 9.55
N ASP A 133 5.54 -24.76 10.76
CA ASP A 133 6.34 -24.93 11.97
C ASP A 133 5.99 -26.21 12.71
N GLU A 134 6.92 -26.70 13.48
CA GLU A 134 6.65 -27.74 14.46
C GLU A 134 5.88 -27.13 15.64
N ARG A 135 4.65 -27.60 15.88
CA ARG A 135 3.75 -27.07 16.92
C ARG A 135 4.44 -26.93 18.29
N SER A 136 5.27 -27.90 18.67
CA SER A 136 6.01 -27.86 19.94
C SER A 136 7.01 -26.71 19.98
N ALA A 137 7.68 -26.41 18.88
CA ALA A 137 8.63 -25.31 18.76
C ALA A 137 7.91 -23.96 18.76
N GLY A 138 6.81 -23.82 18.00
CA GLY A 138 5.95 -22.65 17.99
C GLY A 138 5.41 -22.34 19.40
N LEU A 139 4.86 -23.35 20.10
CA LEU A 139 4.36 -23.20 21.46
C LEU A 139 5.44 -22.78 22.45
N ALA A 140 6.64 -23.42 22.38
CA ALA A 140 7.76 -23.05 23.25
C ALA A 140 8.23 -21.62 23.02
N PHE A 141 8.25 -21.19 21.75
CA PHE A 141 8.59 -19.83 21.39
C PHE A 141 7.54 -18.83 21.89
N ALA A 142 6.25 -19.06 21.64
CA ALA A 142 5.15 -18.20 22.08
C ALA A 142 5.14 -18.02 23.61
N ARG A 143 5.37 -19.09 24.38
CA ARG A 143 5.49 -19.04 25.83
C ARG A 143 6.67 -18.18 26.29
N ARG A 144 7.82 -18.31 25.64
CA ARG A 144 9.01 -17.49 25.93
C ARG A 144 8.77 -16.02 25.68
N MET A 145 8.01 -15.69 24.61
CA MET A 145 7.60 -14.33 24.26
C MET A 145 6.42 -13.83 25.12
N ARG A 146 5.81 -14.68 25.94
CA ARG A 146 4.66 -14.40 26.79
C ARG A 146 3.46 -13.87 26.00
N VAL A 147 3.22 -14.43 24.83
CA VAL A 147 2.10 -14.02 23.97
C VAL A 147 0.78 -14.33 24.66
N THR A 148 -0.12 -13.32 24.72
CA THR A 148 -1.40 -13.40 25.44
C THR A 148 -2.61 -13.48 24.51
N TYR A 149 -2.47 -13.05 23.26
CA TYR A 149 -3.54 -13.15 22.27
C TYR A 149 -3.66 -14.57 21.70
N PRO A 150 -4.81 -14.95 21.10
CA PRO A 150 -5.03 -16.25 20.52
C PRO A 150 -3.99 -16.64 19.46
N LEU A 151 -3.48 -17.85 19.58
CA LEU A 151 -2.57 -18.47 18.62
C LEU A 151 -3.18 -19.75 18.06
N ALA A 152 -3.09 -19.94 16.75
CA ALA A 152 -3.60 -21.15 16.08
C ALA A 152 -2.52 -21.77 15.20
N THR A 153 -2.59 -23.08 14.99
CA THR A 153 -1.69 -23.81 14.08
C THR A 153 -2.31 -23.87 12.70
N ASP A 154 -1.64 -23.29 11.70
CA ASP A 154 -2.06 -23.36 10.31
C ASP A 154 -1.33 -24.49 9.57
N ASN A 155 -2.09 -25.33 8.87
CA ASN A 155 -1.61 -26.41 8.01
C ASN A 155 -1.24 -25.95 6.58
N ALA A 156 -0.87 -24.70 6.40
CA ALA A 156 -0.57 -24.03 5.15
C ALA A 156 -1.77 -23.74 4.22
N GLN A 157 -2.99 -24.18 4.54
CA GLN A 157 -4.19 -23.89 3.72
C GLN A 157 -4.60 -22.42 3.88
N VAL A 158 -4.66 -21.93 5.11
CA VAL A 158 -5.01 -20.54 5.38
C VAL A 158 -3.90 -19.62 4.88
N TYR A 159 -2.64 -19.99 5.09
CA TYR A 159 -1.48 -19.32 4.49
C TYR A 159 -1.65 -19.12 2.98
N ALA A 160 -2.01 -20.18 2.24
CA ALA A 160 -2.24 -20.11 0.80
C ALA A 160 -3.45 -19.26 0.43
N SER A 161 -4.56 -19.39 1.17
CA SER A 161 -5.81 -18.64 0.89
C SER A 161 -5.65 -17.13 1.08
N TYR A 162 -4.76 -16.70 1.99
CA TYR A 162 -4.37 -15.30 2.18
C TYR A 162 -3.31 -14.82 1.17
N GLY A 163 -2.84 -15.68 0.28
CA GLY A 163 -1.78 -15.35 -0.68
C GLY A 163 -0.47 -14.94 0.00
N VAL A 164 -0.15 -15.54 1.14
CA VAL A 164 1.12 -15.30 1.85
C VAL A 164 2.26 -15.91 1.07
N GLN A 165 3.33 -15.16 0.84
CA GLN A 165 4.49 -15.59 0.08
C GLN A 165 5.77 -15.66 0.91
N GLY A 166 5.71 -15.23 2.17
CA GLY A 166 6.86 -15.22 3.08
C GLY A 166 6.47 -14.77 4.48
N LEU A 167 7.33 -15.05 5.45
CA LEU A 167 7.12 -14.73 6.85
C LEU A 167 8.07 -13.63 7.35
N PRO A 168 7.58 -12.78 8.27
CA PRO A 168 6.20 -12.66 8.68
C PRO A 168 5.35 -11.94 7.62
N THR A 169 4.06 -12.21 7.62
CA THR A 169 3.08 -11.38 6.90
C THR A 169 1.92 -11.09 7.84
N THR A 170 1.53 -9.82 7.94
CA THR A 170 0.46 -9.37 8.81
C THR A 170 -0.67 -8.76 8.00
N PHE A 171 -1.89 -9.19 8.26
CA PHE A 171 -3.11 -8.63 7.68
C PHE A 171 -3.86 -7.83 8.73
N PHE A 172 -4.45 -6.73 8.29
CA PHE A 172 -5.33 -5.88 9.08
C PHE A 172 -6.75 -6.07 8.55
N VAL A 173 -7.63 -6.54 9.40
CA VAL A 173 -9.01 -6.89 9.05
C VAL A 173 -9.94 -5.96 9.81
N SER A 174 -10.86 -5.31 9.11
CA SER A 174 -11.85 -4.42 9.71
C SER A 174 -12.91 -5.19 10.51
N ALA A 175 -13.67 -4.50 11.34
CA ALA A 175 -14.72 -5.10 12.18
C ALA A 175 -15.80 -5.86 11.38
N ASN A 176 -16.02 -5.48 10.11
CA ASN A 176 -16.93 -6.17 9.19
C ASN A 176 -16.27 -7.35 8.44
N GLY A 177 -14.98 -7.63 8.69
CA GLY A 177 -14.27 -8.78 8.13
C GLY A 177 -13.59 -8.54 6.78
N ALA A 178 -13.44 -7.28 6.33
CA ALA A 178 -12.70 -6.96 5.11
C ALA A 178 -11.20 -6.76 5.41
N ILE A 179 -10.31 -7.21 4.52
CA ILE A 179 -8.88 -6.92 4.60
C ILE A 179 -8.68 -5.46 4.20
N VAL A 180 -8.22 -4.63 5.14
CA VAL A 180 -7.96 -3.20 4.95
C VAL A 180 -6.47 -2.87 4.94
N GLY A 181 -5.61 -3.85 5.15
CA GLY A 181 -4.17 -3.68 5.07
C GLY A 181 -3.41 -4.99 5.08
N ARG A 182 -2.19 -4.95 4.54
CA ARG A 182 -1.24 -6.05 4.53
C ARG A 182 0.17 -5.50 4.71
N GLN A 183 0.95 -6.10 5.58
CA GLN A 183 2.37 -5.84 5.74
C GLN A 183 3.17 -7.12 5.50
N VAL A 184 4.15 -7.07 4.62
CA VAL A 184 5.11 -8.16 4.38
C VAL A 184 6.44 -7.79 5.04
N GLY A 185 7.02 -8.74 5.76
CA GLY A 185 8.22 -8.51 6.57
C GLY A 185 7.92 -8.00 7.98
N GLY A 186 8.94 -8.05 8.83
CA GLY A 186 8.82 -7.70 10.25
C GLY A 186 8.51 -6.22 10.49
N MET A 187 7.74 -5.95 11.53
CA MET A 187 7.37 -4.60 11.96
C MET A 187 8.04 -4.22 13.27
N THR A 188 8.28 -2.92 13.42
CA THR A 188 8.62 -2.33 14.72
C THR A 188 7.34 -1.88 15.44
N GLU A 189 7.41 -1.68 16.74
CA GLU A 189 6.27 -1.16 17.52
C GLU A 189 5.74 0.20 16.99
N PRO A 190 6.58 1.21 16.71
CA PRO A 190 6.11 2.45 16.11
C PRO A 190 5.44 2.23 14.74
N GLY A 191 5.98 1.32 13.92
CA GLY A 191 5.41 0.96 12.63
C GLY A 191 4.02 0.35 12.77
N LEU A 192 3.86 -0.64 13.65
CA LEU A 192 2.56 -1.26 13.94
C LEU A 192 1.52 -0.25 14.45
N LYS A 193 1.92 0.63 15.39
CA LYS A 193 1.05 1.71 15.90
C LYS A 193 0.60 2.67 14.80
N ALA A 194 1.51 3.02 13.89
CA ALA A 194 1.21 3.89 12.75
C ALA A 194 0.19 3.24 11.81
N ILE A 195 0.38 1.95 11.47
CA ILE A 195 -0.53 1.20 10.61
C ILE A 195 -1.92 1.07 11.24
N VAL A 196 -2.00 0.67 12.52
CA VAL A 196 -3.27 0.55 13.25
C VAL A 196 -4.04 1.87 13.23
N ARG A 197 -3.36 2.99 13.45
CA ARG A 197 -3.97 4.33 13.35
C ARG A 197 -4.45 4.63 11.93
N GLU A 198 -3.66 4.26 10.92
CA GLU A 198 -3.98 4.50 9.51
C GLU A 198 -5.20 3.69 9.07
N VAL A 199 -5.21 2.38 9.32
CA VAL A 199 -6.24 1.48 8.77
C VAL A 199 -7.49 1.39 9.61
N PHE A 200 -7.40 1.54 10.93
CA PHE A 200 -8.53 1.44 11.84
C PHE A 200 -8.99 2.78 12.44
N GLY A 201 -8.23 3.87 12.24
CA GLY A 201 -8.50 5.15 12.86
C GLY A 201 -8.30 5.16 14.38
N ILE A 202 -7.61 4.15 14.94
CA ILE A 202 -7.44 3.97 16.39
C ILE A 202 -6.06 4.46 16.82
N ALA A 203 -6.02 5.52 17.64
CA ALA A 203 -4.78 5.99 18.23
C ALA A 203 -4.29 5.02 19.32
N VAL A 204 -2.99 4.71 19.30
CA VAL A 204 -2.33 3.94 20.36
C VAL A 204 -1.57 4.91 21.25
N SER A 205 -2.22 5.38 22.32
CA SER A 205 -1.57 6.22 23.34
C SER A 205 -0.49 5.41 24.04
N GLN A 206 0.61 6.06 24.41
CA GLN A 206 1.52 5.50 25.39
C GLN A 206 0.86 5.58 26.77
N PRO A 207 1.08 4.60 27.65
CA PRO A 207 0.65 4.69 29.05
C PRO A 207 1.34 5.82 29.78
#